data_919d10147db4fab3c3e04dbce5922cc5
#
_entry.id   919d10147db4fab3c3e04dbce5922cc5
#
_cell.length_a   1.000
_cell.length_b   1.000
_cell.length_c   1.000
_cell.angle_alpha   90.00
_cell.angle_beta   90.00
_cell.angle_gamma   90.00
#
_symmetry.space_group_name_H-M   'P 1'
#
loop_
_entity.id
_entity.type
_entity.pdbx_description
1 polymer ?
#
loop_
_entity_poly.entity_id
_entity_poly.type
_entity_poly.pdbx_seq_one_letter_code
_entity_poly.pdbx_strand_id
1 'polypeptide(L)'
;MTKAVLIRNAHVFSPDDLGVRDVLMVNGRFLAVDTDLDVKLPDLETIDAKGKILTPGFFDQHIHVTGGGGEGGPVSRTPELVLSELVACGTTNVVGVSGTDFITRSIENLLAKVRALATEGVSTWMYTSNYRFPPSTMSGEVAKDIFMVPECLGVKIAMGDHRSSFPTEDELIHLLSDIRLAGMISGKIGVLHIHSGNIPGAFDMYRDIVSRGFPIKHIRPTHCARVRHVFDGAVEFAKAGGYIDITTGGSCCFEKGPAEAFVGAVEAGVNPKLVTMSSDGHGSKPRFDEKGNMVGLAVCGIECNLSTVKELVGDYKMDIPTVLGFITRNVADSHGLKDQGRVEVGAVANALLFDDNFNLTDVFAKGRGMMRSGDIVVKGVFEE
;
A
#
# COMPACT_ATOMS: atom_id res chain seq x y z
N MET A 1 -20.80 2.23 19.19
CA MET A 1 -20.66 3.58 18.61
C MET A 1 -19.20 3.96 18.75
N THR A 2 -18.58 4.48 17.71
CA THR A 2 -17.20 5.00 17.81
C THR A 2 -17.27 6.26 18.65
N LYS A 3 -16.48 6.29 19.77
CA LYS A 3 -16.39 7.49 20.60
C LYS A 3 -15.85 8.65 19.76
N ALA A 4 -16.26 9.88 20.07
CA ALA A 4 -15.62 11.05 19.53
C ALA A 4 -14.21 11.19 20.14
N VAL A 5 -13.21 11.50 19.35
CA VAL A 5 -11.82 11.71 19.80
C VAL A 5 -11.35 13.07 19.32
N LEU A 6 -10.87 13.88 20.28
CA LEU A 6 -10.22 15.16 20.01
C LEU A 6 -8.75 15.04 20.36
N ILE A 7 -7.88 15.18 19.37
CA ILE A 7 -6.43 15.28 19.56
C ILE A 7 -6.06 16.76 19.52
N ARG A 8 -5.50 17.28 20.62
CA ARG A 8 -5.08 18.67 20.76
C ARG A 8 -3.59 18.84 20.57
N ASN A 9 -3.21 20.02 20.10
CA ASN A 9 -1.81 20.45 20.04
C ASN A 9 -0.90 19.48 19.27
N ALA A 10 -1.40 18.87 18.19
CA ALA A 10 -0.59 18.03 17.31
C ALA A 10 0.07 18.85 16.21
N HIS A 11 1.33 18.57 15.86
CA HIS A 11 1.92 19.06 14.62
C HIS A 11 1.43 18.18 13.48
N VAL A 12 0.51 18.69 12.66
CA VAL A 12 -0.25 17.90 11.69
C VAL A 12 0.37 17.96 10.30
N PHE A 13 0.57 16.78 9.72
CA PHE A 13 0.90 16.59 8.31
C PHE A 13 -0.23 15.87 7.57
N SER A 14 -0.62 16.33 6.34
CA SER A 14 -1.76 15.78 5.58
C SER A 14 -1.51 15.48 4.07
N PRO A 15 -0.42 14.91 3.59
CA PRO A 15 0.92 14.90 4.14
C PRO A 15 1.60 16.28 4.19
N ASP A 16 1.06 17.32 3.53
CA ASP A 16 1.60 18.69 3.60
C ASP A 16 1.57 19.20 5.06
N ASP A 17 2.54 20.00 5.45
CA ASP A 17 2.65 20.55 6.79
C ASP A 17 1.55 21.59 7.06
N LEU A 18 0.67 21.28 8.01
CA LEU A 18 -0.40 22.17 8.45
C LEU A 18 -0.05 22.96 9.73
N GLY A 19 1.13 22.70 10.33
CA GLY A 19 1.53 23.23 11.62
C GLY A 19 0.71 22.65 12.79
N VAL A 20 0.72 23.33 13.93
CA VAL A 20 0.01 22.85 15.12
C VAL A 20 -1.50 23.01 14.95
N ARG A 21 -2.23 21.92 15.13
CA ARG A 21 -3.69 21.86 15.00
C ARG A 21 -4.30 20.95 16.08
N ASP A 22 -5.59 21.18 16.31
CA ASP A 22 -6.49 20.24 16.96
C ASP A 22 -7.22 19.43 15.89
N VAL A 23 -7.40 18.14 16.12
CA VAL A 23 -8.03 17.21 15.17
C VAL A 23 -9.20 16.51 15.85
N LEU A 24 -10.41 16.71 15.36
CA LEU A 24 -11.62 16.05 15.85
C LEU A 24 -12.03 14.92 14.93
N MET A 25 -12.10 13.71 15.47
CA MET A 25 -12.58 12.49 14.80
C MET A 25 -13.93 12.06 15.37
N VAL A 26 -14.94 11.91 14.52
CA VAL A 26 -16.31 11.48 14.90
C VAL A 26 -16.82 10.52 13.84
N ASN A 27 -17.42 9.42 14.27
CA ASN A 27 -18.02 8.42 13.36
C ASN A 27 -17.10 7.96 12.23
N GLY A 28 -15.81 7.79 12.55
CA GLY A 28 -14.81 7.28 11.61
C GLY A 28 -14.28 8.29 10.60
N ARG A 29 -14.62 9.58 10.73
CA ARG A 29 -14.16 10.64 9.84
C ARG A 29 -13.55 11.80 10.62
N PHE A 30 -12.65 12.53 9.98
CA PHE A 30 -12.20 13.82 10.48
C PHE A 30 -13.34 14.83 10.33
N LEU A 31 -13.84 15.35 11.46
CA LEU A 31 -14.94 16.33 11.48
C LEU A 31 -14.41 17.76 11.48
N ALA A 32 -13.27 18.00 12.14
CA ALA A 32 -12.61 19.30 12.14
C ALA A 32 -11.09 19.13 12.25
N VAL A 33 -10.36 20.01 11.60
CA VAL A 33 -8.90 20.17 11.68
C VAL A 33 -8.65 21.67 11.72
N ASP A 34 -8.39 22.23 12.90
CA ASP A 34 -8.26 23.68 13.09
C ASP A 34 -7.44 23.99 14.33
N THR A 35 -7.22 25.24 14.63
CA THR A 35 -6.61 25.70 15.87
C THR A 35 -7.68 25.91 16.93
N ASP A 36 -7.38 25.53 18.19
CA ASP A 36 -8.18 25.84 19.38
C ASP A 36 -9.67 25.47 19.28
N LEU A 37 -9.95 24.20 18.97
CA LEU A 37 -11.31 23.68 18.83
C LEU A 37 -12.05 23.67 20.19
N ASP A 38 -13.10 24.47 20.38
CA ASP A 38 -14.03 24.34 21.54
C ASP A 38 -15.11 23.30 21.21
N VAL A 39 -14.90 22.06 21.68
CA VAL A 39 -15.79 20.92 21.40
C VAL A 39 -16.46 20.44 22.68
N LYS A 40 -17.80 20.37 22.63
CA LYS A 40 -18.63 19.84 23.73
C LYS A 40 -19.49 18.70 23.19
N LEU A 41 -18.99 17.48 23.28
CA LEU A 41 -19.69 16.25 22.89
C LEU A 41 -19.79 15.29 24.08
N PRO A 42 -20.90 14.56 24.23
CA PRO A 42 -20.98 13.45 25.16
C PRO A 42 -19.88 12.41 24.84
N ASP A 43 -19.28 11.86 25.88
CA ASP A 43 -18.25 10.81 25.77
C ASP A 43 -17.03 11.18 24.87
N LEU A 44 -16.72 12.48 24.76
CA LEU A 44 -15.51 12.94 24.06
C LEU A 44 -14.26 12.49 24.78
N GLU A 45 -13.44 11.70 24.10
CA GLU A 45 -12.07 11.40 24.54
C GLU A 45 -11.15 12.53 24.07
N THR A 46 -10.44 13.18 24.98
CA THR A 46 -9.48 14.23 24.64
C THR A 46 -8.06 13.76 24.92
N ILE A 47 -7.18 13.92 23.93
CA ILE A 47 -5.76 13.56 23.99
C ILE A 47 -4.95 14.81 23.69
N ASP A 48 -4.08 15.20 24.62
CA ASP A 48 -3.09 16.25 24.36
C ASP A 48 -1.85 15.62 23.72
N ALA A 49 -1.63 15.90 22.44
CA ALA A 49 -0.48 15.40 21.69
C ALA A 49 0.84 16.06 22.11
N LYS A 50 0.79 17.23 22.78
CA LYS A 50 1.99 17.94 23.27
C LYS A 50 3.04 18.20 22.20
N GLY A 51 2.61 18.55 21.01
CA GLY A 51 3.48 18.80 19.86
C GLY A 51 3.91 17.55 19.05
N LYS A 52 3.50 16.35 19.45
CA LYS A 52 3.76 15.15 18.66
C LYS A 52 3.31 15.31 17.22
N ILE A 53 4.00 14.62 16.30
CA ILE A 53 3.69 14.61 14.88
C ILE A 53 2.46 13.74 14.64
N LEU A 54 1.42 14.32 14.02
CA LEU A 54 0.22 13.62 13.57
C LEU A 54 0.24 13.52 12.05
N THR A 55 0.09 12.29 11.54
CA THR A 55 0.10 12.00 10.10
C THR A 55 -1.14 11.20 9.70
N PRO A 56 -1.49 11.13 8.39
CA PRO A 56 -2.42 10.10 7.93
C PRO A 56 -1.91 8.70 8.27
N GLY A 57 -2.82 7.76 8.45
CA GLY A 57 -2.47 6.36 8.58
C GLY A 57 -1.84 5.80 7.30
N PHE A 58 -0.86 4.93 7.44
CA PHE A 58 -0.15 4.35 6.30
C PHE A 58 -1.07 3.52 5.42
N PHE A 59 -0.82 3.58 4.13
CA PHE A 59 -1.57 2.90 3.09
C PHE A 59 -0.63 1.96 2.32
N ASP A 60 -0.70 0.67 2.63
CA ASP A 60 0.08 -0.35 1.92
C ASP A 60 -0.76 -0.98 0.80
N GLN A 61 -0.36 -0.76 -0.44
CA GLN A 61 -1.10 -1.22 -1.61
C GLN A 61 -0.73 -2.63 -2.08
N HIS A 62 0.14 -3.35 -1.34
CA HIS A 62 0.59 -4.67 -1.74
C HIS A 62 0.96 -5.54 -0.53
N ILE A 63 -0.05 -6.20 0.04
CA ILE A 63 0.13 -7.17 1.12
C ILE A 63 -0.56 -8.49 0.77
N HIS A 64 0.13 -9.59 0.97
CA HIS A 64 -0.43 -10.95 0.85
C HIS A 64 -1.23 -11.30 2.12
N VAL A 65 -2.39 -10.69 2.30
CA VAL A 65 -3.20 -10.80 3.53
C VAL A 65 -3.62 -12.24 3.87
N THR A 66 -3.74 -13.10 2.86
CA THR A 66 -3.98 -14.56 3.01
C THR A 66 -2.68 -15.36 3.04
N GLY A 67 -1.53 -14.69 3.10
CA GLY A 67 -0.21 -15.24 2.86
C GLY A 67 0.10 -15.44 1.38
N GLY A 68 1.37 -15.40 1.05
CA GLY A 68 1.94 -15.70 -0.27
C GLY A 68 2.73 -17.02 -0.27
N GLY A 69 3.74 -17.11 -1.13
CA GLY A 69 4.61 -18.27 -1.25
C GLY A 69 3.96 -19.43 -1.98
N GLY A 70 4.45 -20.64 -1.69
CA GLY A 70 4.01 -21.89 -2.34
C GLY A 70 4.91 -22.35 -3.47
N GLU A 71 5.81 -21.49 -3.99
CA GLU A 71 6.73 -21.81 -5.08
C GLU A 71 7.77 -22.87 -4.74
N GLY A 72 8.06 -23.09 -3.45
CA GLY A 72 8.90 -24.16 -2.95
C GLY A 72 8.12 -25.41 -2.46
N GLY A 73 6.87 -25.57 -2.94
CA GLY A 73 5.94 -26.60 -2.51
C GLY A 73 5.09 -26.16 -1.30
N PRO A 74 4.14 -27.02 -0.83
CA PRO A 74 3.15 -26.63 0.19
C PRO A 74 3.75 -26.13 1.52
N VAL A 75 4.95 -26.57 1.86
CA VAL A 75 5.67 -26.17 3.09
C VAL A 75 6.17 -24.71 3.03
N SER A 76 6.26 -24.12 1.83
CA SER A 76 6.73 -22.74 1.63
C SER A 76 5.60 -21.70 1.60
N ARG A 77 4.37 -22.09 1.95
CA ARG A 77 3.24 -21.15 2.08
C ARG A 77 3.42 -20.31 3.33
N THR A 78 3.41 -18.97 3.16
CA THR A 78 3.52 -18.04 4.29
C THR A 78 2.21 -17.97 5.09
N PRO A 79 2.24 -17.62 6.39
CA PRO A 79 1.04 -17.49 7.21
C PRO A 79 0.16 -16.32 6.74
N GLU A 80 -1.10 -16.31 7.17
CA GLU A 80 -2.00 -15.18 7.00
C GLU A 80 -1.60 -14.02 7.92
N LEU A 81 -1.84 -12.81 7.46
CA LEU A 81 -1.66 -11.58 8.22
C LEU A 81 -2.66 -11.49 9.38
N VAL A 82 -2.22 -10.99 10.52
CA VAL A 82 -3.09 -10.67 11.67
C VAL A 82 -3.15 -9.15 11.90
N LEU A 83 -4.21 -8.70 12.60
CA LEU A 83 -4.48 -7.26 12.80
C LEU A 83 -3.35 -6.55 13.54
N SER A 84 -2.80 -7.16 14.59
CA SER A 84 -1.77 -6.54 15.43
C SER A 84 -0.50 -6.21 14.64
N GLU A 85 -0.15 -6.98 13.63
CA GLU A 85 1.00 -6.69 12.75
C GLU A 85 0.79 -5.37 11.99
N LEU A 86 -0.42 -5.13 11.44
CA LEU A 86 -0.77 -3.85 10.78
C LEU A 86 -0.69 -2.68 11.76
N VAL A 87 -1.28 -2.86 12.95
CA VAL A 87 -1.31 -1.83 13.98
C VAL A 87 0.09 -1.46 14.45
N ALA A 88 0.95 -2.45 14.68
CA ALA A 88 2.34 -2.25 15.11
C ALA A 88 3.17 -1.38 14.14
N CYS A 89 2.79 -1.36 12.85
CA CYS A 89 3.50 -0.61 11.82
C CYS A 89 2.76 0.65 11.35
N GLY A 90 1.62 1.00 11.98
CA GLY A 90 0.82 2.16 11.59
C GLY A 90 0.07 1.98 10.26
N THR A 91 -0.04 0.76 9.74
CA THR A 91 -0.77 0.47 8.51
C THR A 91 -2.27 0.35 8.81
N THR A 92 -3.04 1.33 8.35
CA THR A 92 -4.49 1.42 8.57
C THR A 92 -5.28 1.25 7.29
N ASN A 93 -4.60 1.21 6.15
CA ASN A 93 -5.18 1.03 4.82
C ASN A 93 -4.40 -0.07 4.09
N VAL A 94 -5.10 -1.05 3.52
CA VAL A 94 -4.49 -2.25 2.93
C VAL A 94 -5.13 -2.60 1.61
N VAL A 95 -4.33 -2.89 0.58
CA VAL A 95 -4.79 -3.62 -0.60
C VAL A 95 -4.24 -5.04 -0.55
N GLY A 96 -5.14 -6.00 -0.37
CA GLY A 96 -4.83 -7.41 -0.39
C GLY A 96 -4.51 -7.91 -1.80
N VAL A 97 -3.46 -8.74 -1.91
CA VAL A 97 -3.06 -9.39 -3.16
C VAL A 97 -2.91 -10.89 -2.99
N SER A 98 -3.17 -11.63 -4.05
CA SER A 98 -2.81 -13.05 -4.14
C SER A 98 -1.40 -13.21 -4.69
N GLY A 99 -0.73 -14.30 -4.29
CA GLY A 99 0.62 -14.64 -4.72
C GLY A 99 0.68 -15.71 -5.80
N THR A 100 1.77 -16.48 -5.78
CA THR A 100 2.09 -17.52 -6.77
C THR A 100 1.12 -18.71 -6.70
N ASP A 101 0.68 -19.09 -5.49
CA ASP A 101 -0.24 -20.21 -5.30
C ASP A 101 -1.68 -19.81 -5.67
N PHE A 102 -2.01 -19.95 -6.96
CA PHE A 102 -3.33 -19.71 -7.49
C PHE A 102 -4.25 -20.95 -7.48
N ILE A 103 -3.74 -22.09 -7.01
CA ILE A 103 -4.47 -23.37 -6.99
C ILE A 103 -5.17 -23.55 -5.65
N THR A 104 -4.46 -23.32 -4.55
CA THR A 104 -4.99 -23.59 -3.20
C THR A 104 -5.39 -22.31 -2.44
N ARG A 105 -5.14 -21.13 -3.00
CA ARG A 105 -5.57 -19.82 -2.46
C ARG A 105 -6.46 -19.10 -3.47
N SER A 106 -7.77 -19.14 -3.23
CA SER A 106 -8.75 -18.57 -4.14
C SER A 106 -8.93 -17.06 -3.94
N ILE A 107 -9.52 -16.40 -4.93
CA ILE A 107 -9.85 -14.98 -4.85
C ILE A 107 -10.98 -14.73 -3.83
N GLU A 108 -11.88 -15.69 -3.64
CA GLU A 108 -12.91 -15.65 -2.60
C GLU A 108 -12.30 -15.67 -1.19
N ASN A 109 -11.23 -16.47 -0.97
CA ASN A 109 -10.50 -16.46 0.29
C ASN A 109 -9.85 -15.08 0.53
N LEU A 110 -9.26 -14.47 -0.51
CA LEU A 110 -8.71 -13.12 -0.43
C LEU A 110 -9.79 -12.10 -0.03
N LEU A 111 -10.96 -12.13 -0.69
CA LEU A 111 -12.09 -11.25 -0.37
C LEU A 111 -12.58 -11.45 1.07
N ALA A 112 -12.71 -12.70 1.51
CA ALA A 112 -13.12 -13.01 2.88
C ALA A 112 -12.15 -12.41 3.91
N LYS A 113 -10.84 -12.54 3.69
CA LYS A 113 -9.81 -11.95 4.58
C LYS A 113 -9.81 -10.42 4.56
N VAL A 114 -9.97 -9.81 3.39
CA VAL A 114 -10.09 -8.35 3.24
C VAL A 114 -11.28 -7.84 4.05
N ARG A 115 -12.44 -8.49 3.97
CA ARG A 115 -13.64 -8.14 4.75
C ARG A 115 -13.48 -8.41 6.25
N ALA A 116 -12.77 -9.46 6.64
CA ALA A 116 -12.44 -9.74 8.04
C ALA A 116 -11.63 -8.58 8.64
N LEU A 117 -10.53 -8.17 8.00
CA LEU A 117 -9.72 -7.03 8.43
C LEU A 117 -10.51 -5.70 8.46
N ALA A 118 -11.44 -5.50 7.51
CA ALA A 118 -12.34 -4.34 7.52
C ALA A 118 -13.25 -4.31 8.74
N THR A 119 -13.75 -5.48 9.16
CA THR A 119 -14.58 -5.67 10.36
C THR A 119 -13.77 -5.44 11.63
N GLU A 120 -12.51 -5.85 11.64
CA GLU A 120 -11.57 -5.63 12.75
C GLU A 120 -11.18 -4.15 12.90
N GLY A 121 -11.34 -3.32 11.85
CA GLY A 121 -11.28 -1.87 11.96
C GLY A 121 -10.46 -1.13 10.91
N VAL A 122 -9.59 -1.79 10.13
CA VAL A 122 -8.79 -1.12 9.12
C VAL A 122 -9.57 -0.90 7.79
N SER A 123 -9.07 -0.03 6.94
CA SER A 123 -9.65 0.20 5.60
C SER A 123 -9.01 -0.76 4.62
N THR A 124 -9.82 -1.49 3.83
CA THR A 124 -9.29 -2.61 3.03
C THR A 124 -9.87 -2.65 1.63
N TRP A 125 -9.02 -3.05 0.70
CA TRP A 125 -9.33 -3.31 -0.71
C TRP A 125 -8.57 -4.53 -1.19
N MET A 126 -8.76 -4.90 -2.46
CA MET A 126 -8.05 -6.00 -3.11
C MET A 126 -7.89 -5.77 -4.61
N TYR A 127 -6.98 -6.51 -5.20
CA TYR A 127 -7.01 -6.78 -6.63
C TYR A 127 -7.52 -8.21 -6.85
N THR A 128 -8.37 -8.40 -7.86
CA THR A 128 -8.67 -9.76 -8.34
C THR A 128 -7.48 -10.35 -9.08
N SER A 129 -7.48 -11.65 -9.32
CA SER A 129 -6.40 -12.42 -9.92
C SER A 129 -5.17 -12.60 -9.00
N ASN A 130 -4.11 -13.14 -9.57
CA ASN A 130 -2.86 -13.56 -8.94
C ASN A 130 -1.69 -13.38 -9.94
N TYR A 131 -0.68 -14.26 -9.93
CA TYR A 131 0.44 -14.17 -10.87
C TYR A 131 0.12 -14.63 -12.29
N ARG A 132 -1.01 -15.33 -12.46
CA ARG A 132 -1.35 -15.99 -13.72
C ARG A 132 -1.96 -15.05 -14.76
N PHE A 133 -1.71 -15.35 -16.04
CA PHE A 133 -2.47 -14.89 -17.19
C PHE A 133 -2.99 -16.11 -17.99
N PRO A 134 -4.25 -16.16 -18.44
CA PRO A 134 -5.33 -15.20 -18.17
C PRO A 134 -5.66 -15.06 -16.68
N PRO A 135 -6.18 -13.90 -16.26
CA PRO A 135 -6.50 -13.62 -14.86
C PRO A 135 -7.48 -14.63 -14.26
N SER A 136 -7.22 -15.03 -13.01
CA SER A 136 -8.20 -15.76 -12.20
C SER A 136 -9.22 -14.79 -11.60
N THR A 137 -10.48 -15.14 -11.60
CA THR A 137 -11.58 -14.30 -11.13
C THR A 137 -12.59 -15.10 -10.31
N MET A 138 -13.36 -14.44 -9.45
CA MET A 138 -14.47 -15.07 -8.72
C MET A 138 -15.67 -15.30 -9.61
N SER A 139 -15.98 -14.36 -10.52
CA SER A 139 -17.20 -14.35 -11.33
C SER A 139 -17.03 -14.92 -12.73
N GLY A 140 -15.82 -15.34 -13.10
CA GLY A 140 -15.46 -15.75 -14.46
C GLY A 140 -15.03 -14.61 -15.38
N GLU A 141 -15.21 -13.35 -14.97
CA GLU A 141 -14.88 -12.15 -15.77
C GLU A 141 -14.26 -11.06 -14.91
N VAL A 142 -13.14 -10.48 -15.35
CA VAL A 142 -12.45 -9.35 -14.68
C VAL A 142 -13.41 -8.17 -14.48
N ALA A 143 -14.16 -7.82 -15.50
CA ALA A 143 -15.09 -6.67 -15.45
C ALA A 143 -16.18 -6.85 -14.39
N LYS A 144 -16.70 -8.07 -14.23
CA LYS A 144 -17.68 -8.38 -13.18
C LYS A 144 -17.09 -8.29 -11.79
N ASP A 145 -15.88 -8.80 -11.57
CA ASP A 145 -15.23 -8.69 -10.27
C ASP A 145 -15.04 -7.23 -9.87
N ILE A 146 -14.52 -6.38 -10.79
CA ILE A 146 -14.30 -4.95 -10.52
C ILE A 146 -15.64 -4.23 -10.26
N PHE A 147 -16.69 -4.55 -11.01
CA PHE A 147 -18.00 -3.89 -10.89
C PHE A 147 -18.77 -4.35 -9.64
N MET A 148 -18.86 -5.67 -9.43
CA MET A 148 -19.73 -6.27 -8.41
C MET A 148 -19.13 -6.24 -7.00
N VAL A 149 -17.79 -6.17 -6.88
CA VAL A 149 -17.08 -6.18 -5.60
C VAL A 149 -16.56 -4.78 -5.28
N PRO A 150 -17.18 -4.07 -4.32
CA PRO A 150 -16.78 -2.71 -3.97
C PRO A 150 -15.30 -2.58 -3.61
N GLU A 151 -14.74 -3.59 -2.95
CA GLU A 151 -13.36 -3.63 -2.51
C GLU A 151 -12.36 -3.88 -3.66
N CYS A 152 -12.81 -4.40 -4.81
CA CYS A 152 -11.93 -4.71 -5.95
C CYS A 152 -11.56 -3.44 -6.72
N LEU A 153 -10.27 -3.05 -6.68
CA LEU A 153 -9.75 -1.85 -7.35
C LEU A 153 -9.24 -2.10 -8.77
N GLY A 154 -9.01 -3.35 -9.13
CA GLY A 154 -8.42 -3.74 -10.40
C GLY A 154 -7.92 -5.17 -10.39
N VAL A 155 -6.88 -5.43 -11.14
CA VAL A 155 -6.33 -6.77 -11.39
C VAL A 155 -4.86 -6.82 -11.01
N LYS A 156 -4.42 -7.93 -10.41
CA LYS A 156 -3.01 -8.28 -10.20
C LYS A 156 -2.57 -9.32 -11.21
N ILE A 157 -1.39 -9.13 -11.82
CA ILE A 157 -0.67 -10.15 -12.60
C ILE A 157 0.83 -10.10 -12.33
N ALA A 158 1.56 -11.12 -12.79
CA ALA A 158 3.01 -11.09 -12.90
C ALA A 158 3.44 -11.09 -14.36
N MET A 159 4.39 -10.21 -14.70
CA MET A 159 4.83 -9.98 -16.06
C MET A 159 5.85 -11.01 -16.52
N GLY A 160 6.99 -11.10 -15.82
CA GLY A 160 8.06 -11.95 -16.32
C GLY A 160 9.13 -12.28 -15.29
N ASP A 161 8.91 -13.35 -14.55
CA ASP A 161 9.93 -14.09 -13.78
C ASP A 161 9.59 -15.58 -13.85
N HIS A 162 10.31 -16.42 -13.09
CA HIS A 162 10.09 -17.88 -13.07
C HIS A 162 8.68 -18.32 -12.60
N ARG A 163 7.84 -17.39 -12.11
CA ARG A 163 6.47 -17.63 -11.64
C ARG A 163 5.41 -17.02 -12.56
N SER A 164 5.83 -16.30 -13.58
CA SER A 164 4.97 -15.49 -14.44
C SER A 164 4.46 -16.24 -15.66
N SER A 165 3.41 -15.73 -16.29
CA SER A 165 2.82 -16.30 -17.50
C SER A 165 3.31 -15.63 -18.79
N PHE A 166 4.16 -14.62 -18.72
CA PHE A 166 4.72 -13.89 -19.86
C PHE A 166 3.65 -13.44 -20.88
N PRO A 167 2.65 -12.63 -20.45
CA PRO A 167 1.62 -12.16 -21.38
C PRO A 167 2.23 -11.29 -22.49
N THR A 168 1.65 -11.38 -23.67
CA THR A 168 1.99 -10.55 -24.82
C THR A 168 1.42 -9.14 -24.67
N GLU A 169 1.91 -8.20 -25.50
CA GLU A 169 1.40 -6.82 -25.51
C GLU A 169 -0.09 -6.76 -25.84
N ASP A 170 -0.54 -7.53 -26.84
CA ASP A 170 -1.96 -7.54 -27.23
C ASP A 170 -2.86 -8.11 -26.12
N GLU A 171 -2.42 -9.16 -25.42
CA GLU A 171 -3.12 -9.69 -24.26
C GLU A 171 -3.22 -8.64 -23.13
N LEU A 172 -2.16 -7.87 -22.89
CA LEU A 172 -2.19 -6.77 -21.89
C LEU A 172 -3.14 -5.65 -22.31
N ILE A 173 -3.18 -5.27 -23.59
CA ILE A 173 -4.09 -4.24 -24.10
C ILE A 173 -5.55 -4.69 -23.94
N HIS A 174 -5.88 -5.93 -24.26
CA HIS A 174 -7.23 -6.48 -24.05
C HIS A 174 -7.60 -6.44 -22.54
N LEU A 175 -6.73 -6.92 -21.67
CA LEU A 175 -6.97 -6.90 -20.23
C LEU A 175 -7.12 -5.46 -19.70
N LEU A 176 -6.25 -4.55 -20.11
CA LEU A 176 -6.33 -3.13 -19.72
C LEU A 176 -7.63 -2.47 -20.23
N SER A 177 -8.12 -2.86 -21.39
CA SER A 177 -9.39 -2.37 -21.94
C SER A 177 -10.58 -2.80 -21.08
N ASP A 178 -10.62 -4.07 -20.67
CA ASP A 178 -11.64 -4.59 -19.76
C ASP A 178 -11.61 -3.90 -18.39
N ILE A 179 -10.41 -3.75 -17.82
CA ILE A 179 -10.19 -3.06 -16.54
C ILE A 179 -10.66 -1.60 -16.62
N ARG A 180 -10.28 -0.90 -17.69
CA ARG A 180 -10.66 0.52 -17.90
C ARG A 180 -12.18 0.66 -18.03
N LEU A 181 -12.82 -0.18 -18.83
CA LEU A 181 -14.26 -0.15 -19.03
C LEU A 181 -14.99 -0.45 -17.72
N ALA A 182 -14.58 -1.50 -17.01
CA ALA A 182 -15.15 -1.85 -15.71
C ALA A 182 -14.97 -0.72 -14.68
N GLY A 183 -13.79 -0.09 -14.65
CA GLY A 183 -13.53 1.08 -13.82
C GLY A 183 -14.49 2.24 -14.12
N MET A 184 -14.69 2.56 -15.40
CA MET A 184 -15.60 3.64 -15.83
C MET A 184 -17.05 3.39 -15.37
N ILE A 185 -17.58 2.18 -15.58
CA ILE A 185 -18.97 1.87 -15.23
C ILE A 185 -19.20 1.66 -13.73
N SER A 186 -18.14 1.38 -12.96
CA SER A 186 -18.20 1.22 -11.49
C SER A 186 -17.80 2.48 -10.71
N GLY A 187 -17.40 3.56 -11.39
CA GLY A 187 -16.90 4.79 -10.75
C GLY A 187 -15.53 4.65 -10.10
N LYS A 188 -14.75 3.65 -10.51
CA LYS A 188 -13.37 3.40 -10.05
C LYS A 188 -12.37 3.80 -11.13
N ILE A 189 -11.08 3.94 -10.79
CA ILE A 189 -10.05 4.10 -11.82
C ILE A 189 -9.94 2.82 -12.65
N GLY A 190 -9.87 1.67 -12.00
CA GLY A 190 -9.52 0.39 -12.61
C GLY A 190 -8.02 0.34 -12.93
N VAL A 191 -7.26 -0.44 -12.21
CA VAL A 191 -5.80 -0.51 -12.36
C VAL A 191 -5.34 -1.93 -12.64
N LEU A 192 -4.31 -2.06 -13.46
CA LEU A 192 -3.55 -3.28 -13.62
C LEU A 192 -2.28 -3.18 -12.76
N HIS A 193 -2.27 -3.87 -11.63
CA HIS A 193 -1.14 -3.92 -10.71
C HIS A 193 -0.20 -5.05 -11.13
N ILE A 194 1.04 -4.72 -11.50
CA ILE A 194 1.92 -5.62 -12.22
C ILE A 194 3.17 -5.92 -11.40
N HIS A 195 3.34 -7.17 -10.98
CA HIS A 195 4.65 -7.67 -10.58
C HIS A 195 5.58 -7.67 -11.79
N SER A 196 6.48 -6.68 -11.86
CA SER A 196 7.27 -6.43 -13.07
C SER A 196 8.25 -7.56 -13.39
N GLY A 197 8.70 -8.29 -12.35
CA GLY A 197 9.68 -9.35 -12.53
C GLY A 197 11.07 -8.80 -12.85
N ASN A 198 11.83 -9.51 -13.68
CA ASN A 198 13.20 -9.16 -14.03
C ASN A 198 13.51 -9.27 -15.52
N ILE A 199 12.49 -9.42 -16.37
CA ILE A 199 12.72 -9.50 -17.82
C ILE A 199 13.17 -8.16 -18.41
N PRO A 200 14.14 -8.14 -19.28
CA PRO A 200 14.47 -6.97 -20.10
C PRO A 200 13.26 -6.52 -20.92
N GLY A 201 13.06 -5.21 -21.06
CA GLY A 201 12.04 -4.66 -21.94
C GLY A 201 10.61 -4.63 -21.40
N ALA A 202 10.35 -5.04 -20.14
CA ALA A 202 9.01 -4.94 -19.56
C ALA A 202 8.45 -3.50 -19.63
N PHE A 203 9.27 -2.50 -19.31
CA PHE A 203 8.87 -1.11 -19.40
C PHE A 203 8.78 -0.58 -20.84
N ASP A 204 9.48 -1.17 -21.80
CA ASP A 204 9.32 -0.85 -23.23
C ASP A 204 7.91 -1.20 -23.65
N MET A 205 7.43 -2.41 -23.33
CA MET A 205 6.06 -2.84 -23.61
C MET A 205 5.02 -1.88 -22.99
N TYR A 206 5.21 -1.42 -21.75
CA TYR A 206 4.28 -0.46 -21.13
C TYR A 206 4.27 0.88 -21.88
N ARG A 207 5.44 1.36 -22.33
CA ARG A 207 5.55 2.59 -23.12
C ARG A 207 4.91 2.42 -24.51
N ASP A 208 5.06 1.26 -25.15
CA ASP A 208 4.47 0.96 -26.45
C ASP A 208 2.95 0.97 -26.34
N ILE A 209 2.37 0.35 -25.32
CA ILE A 209 0.93 0.40 -25.02
C ILE A 209 0.45 1.85 -24.85
N VAL A 210 1.19 2.67 -24.10
CA VAL A 210 0.86 4.09 -23.91
C VAL A 210 0.98 4.86 -25.22
N SER A 211 1.98 4.59 -26.06
CA SER A 211 2.19 5.23 -27.35
C SER A 211 1.05 4.96 -28.35
N ARG A 212 0.37 3.82 -28.19
CA ARG A 212 -0.85 3.45 -28.94
C ARG A 212 -2.11 4.16 -28.45
N GLY A 213 -1.98 5.08 -27.47
CA GLY A 213 -3.06 5.91 -26.94
C GLY A 213 -3.74 5.36 -25.69
N PHE A 214 -3.20 4.31 -25.07
CA PHE A 214 -3.76 3.79 -23.82
C PHE A 214 -3.37 4.69 -22.63
N PRO A 215 -4.30 5.09 -21.73
CA PRO A 215 -3.96 5.99 -20.64
C PRO A 215 -3.03 5.34 -19.60
N ILE A 216 -1.87 5.94 -19.40
CA ILE A 216 -0.80 5.47 -18.49
C ILE A 216 -1.30 5.22 -17.04
N LYS A 217 -2.32 5.94 -16.61
CA LYS A 217 -2.88 5.85 -15.25
C LYS A 217 -3.43 4.48 -14.86
N HIS A 218 -3.70 3.59 -15.81
CA HIS A 218 -4.20 2.24 -15.53
C HIS A 218 -3.09 1.22 -15.30
N ILE A 219 -1.83 1.55 -15.62
CA ILE A 219 -0.67 0.66 -15.51
C ILE A 219 0.06 0.97 -14.19
N ARG A 220 0.22 -0.04 -13.33
CA ARG A 220 0.79 0.08 -11.97
C ARG A 220 1.89 -0.95 -11.74
N PRO A 221 3.10 -0.72 -12.26
CA PRO A 221 4.23 -1.61 -11.97
C PRO A 221 4.63 -1.51 -10.51
N THR A 222 4.85 -2.67 -9.88
CA THR A 222 5.39 -2.78 -8.52
C THR A 222 6.73 -3.49 -8.53
N HIS A 223 7.43 -3.44 -7.39
CA HIS A 223 8.78 -3.98 -7.20
C HIS A 223 9.81 -3.32 -8.12
N CYS A 224 9.62 -2.05 -8.41
CA CYS A 224 10.42 -1.32 -9.42
C CYS A 224 11.91 -1.18 -9.07
N ALA A 225 12.31 -1.39 -7.82
CA ALA A 225 13.71 -1.29 -7.38
C ALA A 225 14.39 -2.63 -7.08
N ARG A 226 13.82 -3.77 -7.47
CA ARG A 226 14.44 -5.09 -7.23
C ARG A 226 15.62 -5.36 -8.13
N VAL A 227 15.60 -4.84 -9.36
CA VAL A 227 16.63 -5.07 -10.38
C VAL A 227 16.95 -3.74 -11.07
N ARG A 228 18.21 -3.45 -11.33
CA ARG A 228 18.68 -2.14 -11.83
C ARG A 228 18.01 -1.73 -13.15
N HIS A 229 18.00 -2.58 -14.16
CA HIS A 229 17.38 -2.24 -15.44
C HIS A 229 15.87 -2.02 -15.35
N VAL A 230 15.20 -2.69 -14.39
CA VAL A 230 13.77 -2.45 -14.09
C VAL A 230 13.58 -1.09 -13.44
N PHE A 231 14.45 -0.71 -12.51
CA PHE A 231 14.42 0.61 -11.88
C PHE A 231 14.64 1.73 -12.91
N ASP A 232 15.62 1.58 -13.78
CA ASP A 232 15.92 2.57 -14.83
C ASP A 232 14.70 2.74 -15.78
N GLY A 233 14.06 1.64 -16.18
CA GLY A 233 12.82 1.66 -16.95
C GLY A 233 11.64 2.30 -16.21
N ALA A 234 11.52 2.04 -14.91
CA ALA A 234 10.50 2.62 -14.04
C ALA A 234 10.65 4.14 -13.89
N VAL A 235 11.89 4.64 -13.76
CA VAL A 235 12.20 6.08 -13.73
C VAL A 235 11.70 6.76 -15.01
N GLU A 236 11.99 6.22 -16.18
CA GLU A 236 11.52 6.79 -17.46
C GLU A 236 9.98 6.72 -17.61
N PHE A 237 9.37 5.62 -17.14
CA PHE A 237 7.92 5.50 -17.11
C PHE A 237 7.27 6.53 -16.18
N ALA A 238 7.86 6.78 -15.01
CA ALA A 238 7.37 7.78 -14.07
C ALA A 238 7.54 9.21 -14.59
N LYS A 239 8.64 9.52 -15.29
CA LYS A 239 8.83 10.82 -15.99
C LYS A 239 7.77 11.06 -17.06
N ALA A 240 7.23 10.00 -17.67
CA ALA A 240 6.12 10.08 -18.61
C ALA A 240 4.74 10.22 -17.93
N GLY A 241 4.69 10.26 -16.59
CA GLY A 241 3.46 10.47 -15.80
C GLY A 241 2.84 9.19 -15.23
N GLY A 242 3.52 8.04 -15.32
CA GLY A 242 3.10 6.79 -14.71
C GLY A 242 3.42 6.73 -13.22
N TYR A 243 2.59 6.06 -12.45
CA TYR A 243 2.94 5.73 -11.08
C TYR A 243 3.88 4.53 -11.03
N ILE A 244 4.87 4.58 -10.18
CA ILE A 244 5.77 3.45 -9.88
C ILE A 244 5.69 3.10 -8.40
N ASP A 245 5.83 1.81 -8.09
CA ASP A 245 5.81 1.34 -6.72
C ASP A 245 7.17 0.74 -6.34
N ILE A 246 7.76 1.30 -5.28
CA ILE A 246 9.01 0.83 -4.70
C ILE A 246 8.66 0.00 -3.46
N THR A 247 9.01 -1.27 -3.51
CA THR A 247 8.76 -2.21 -2.41
C THR A 247 9.89 -2.12 -1.39
N THR A 248 9.52 -2.01 -0.13
CA THR A 248 10.47 -1.92 0.99
C THR A 248 10.90 -3.29 1.51
N GLY A 249 10.06 -4.33 1.31
CA GLY A 249 10.41 -5.71 1.62
C GLY A 249 11.11 -6.42 0.46
N GLY A 250 11.85 -7.46 0.77
CA GLY A 250 12.52 -8.29 -0.23
C GLY A 250 13.89 -7.77 -0.68
N SER A 251 14.27 -8.08 -1.92
CA SER A 251 15.53 -7.64 -2.52
C SER A 251 15.43 -6.23 -3.09
N CYS A 252 16.53 -5.50 -3.06
CA CYS A 252 16.70 -4.19 -3.68
C CYS A 252 18.02 -4.15 -4.46
N CYS A 253 18.05 -3.44 -5.58
CA CYS A 253 19.25 -3.28 -6.40
C CYS A 253 20.21 -2.16 -5.91
N PHE A 254 19.81 -1.45 -4.87
CA PHE A 254 20.63 -0.43 -4.20
C PHE A 254 21.31 -1.03 -2.98
N GLU A 255 22.58 -0.65 -2.75
CA GLU A 255 23.40 -1.24 -1.67
C GLU A 255 22.85 -0.96 -0.28
N LYS A 256 22.36 0.28 -0.07
CA LYS A 256 21.76 0.71 1.22
C LYS A 256 20.28 0.37 1.33
N GLY A 257 19.71 -0.37 0.37
CA GLY A 257 18.34 -0.83 0.42
C GLY A 257 17.31 0.11 -0.19
N PRO A 258 16.00 -0.10 0.15
CA PRO A 258 14.91 0.59 -0.52
C PRO A 258 14.86 2.11 -0.27
N ALA A 259 15.31 2.60 0.86
CA ALA A 259 15.37 4.05 1.11
C ALA A 259 16.24 4.78 0.06
N GLU A 260 17.40 4.21 -0.29
CA GLU A 260 18.25 4.74 -1.35
C GLU A 260 17.54 4.75 -2.72
N ALA A 261 16.65 3.78 -3.00
CA ALA A 261 15.89 3.75 -4.23
C ALA A 261 14.87 4.91 -4.33
N PHE A 262 14.22 5.28 -3.23
CA PHE A 262 13.34 6.46 -3.21
C PHE A 262 14.11 7.75 -3.48
N VAL A 263 15.26 7.93 -2.82
CA VAL A 263 16.16 9.07 -3.05
C VAL A 263 16.60 9.08 -4.52
N GLY A 264 17.09 7.94 -5.03
CA GLY A 264 17.57 7.81 -6.41
C GLY A 264 16.47 8.11 -7.45
N ALA A 265 15.21 7.74 -7.19
CA ALA A 265 14.11 8.08 -8.08
C ALA A 265 13.87 9.59 -8.13
N VAL A 266 13.86 10.27 -6.97
CA VAL A 266 13.68 11.72 -6.89
C VAL A 266 14.86 12.47 -7.52
N GLU A 267 16.09 12.06 -7.23
CA GLU A 267 17.31 12.64 -7.81
C GLU A 267 17.38 12.43 -9.34
N ALA A 268 16.85 11.32 -9.84
CA ALA A 268 16.70 11.07 -11.27
C ALA A 268 15.64 11.97 -11.94
N GLY A 269 14.90 12.79 -11.18
CA GLY A 269 13.91 13.74 -11.70
C GLY A 269 12.49 13.19 -11.79
N VAL A 270 12.19 12.07 -11.11
CA VAL A 270 10.80 11.59 -10.98
C VAL A 270 10.02 12.54 -10.08
N ASN A 271 8.81 12.91 -10.49
CA ASN A 271 7.90 13.66 -9.62
C ASN A 271 7.56 12.80 -8.38
N PRO A 272 7.89 13.24 -7.16
CA PRO A 272 7.64 12.47 -5.94
C PRO A 272 6.18 12.01 -5.77
N LYS A 273 5.22 12.76 -6.33
CA LYS A 273 3.79 12.41 -6.28
C LYS A 273 3.42 11.17 -7.10
N LEU A 274 4.31 10.69 -7.96
CA LEU A 274 4.13 9.49 -8.78
C LEU A 274 4.85 8.26 -8.21
N VAL A 275 5.51 8.40 -7.08
CA VAL A 275 6.17 7.29 -6.37
C VAL A 275 5.30 6.83 -5.22
N THR A 276 5.09 5.51 -5.13
CA THR A 276 4.37 4.86 -4.05
C THR A 276 5.26 3.87 -3.31
N MET A 277 4.89 3.53 -2.09
CA MET A 277 5.57 2.60 -1.21
C MET A 277 4.67 1.41 -0.88
N SER A 278 5.22 0.20 -0.87
CA SER A 278 4.54 -1.01 -0.40
C SER A 278 5.51 -1.96 0.29
N SER A 279 4.99 -2.86 1.15
CA SER A 279 5.84 -3.81 1.88
C SER A 279 6.11 -5.12 1.14
N ASP A 280 5.20 -5.58 0.29
CA ASP A 280 5.12 -6.98 -0.14
C ASP A 280 4.96 -7.93 1.07
N GLY A 281 4.32 -7.44 2.12
CA GLY A 281 4.17 -8.13 3.39
C GLY A 281 3.50 -9.49 3.23
N HIS A 282 3.94 -10.47 4.01
CA HIS A 282 3.53 -11.87 3.93
C HIS A 282 3.79 -12.54 2.57
N GLY A 283 4.51 -11.87 1.66
CA GLY A 283 5.12 -12.51 0.49
C GLY A 283 6.30 -13.41 0.88
N SER A 284 6.68 -14.31 -0.01
CA SER A 284 7.90 -15.13 0.17
C SER A 284 9.14 -14.34 -0.19
N LYS A 285 10.17 -14.44 0.66
CA LYS A 285 11.47 -13.81 0.46
C LYS A 285 12.56 -14.89 0.40
N PRO A 286 13.25 -15.08 -0.72
CA PRO A 286 14.37 -16.00 -0.78
C PRO A 286 15.52 -15.52 0.11
N ARG A 287 16.17 -16.45 0.80
CA ARG A 287 17.42 -16.25 1.54
C ARG A 287 18.57 -16.84 0.75
N PHE A 288 19.63 -16.07 0.62
CA PHE A 288 20.86 -16.50 -0.08
C PHE A 288 22.03 -16.58 0.91
N ASP A 289 22.94 -17.52 0.66
CA ASP A 289 24.24 -17.58 1.34
C ASP A 289 25.20 -16.54 0.75
N GLU A 290 26.40 -16.46 1.35
CA GLU A 290 27.48 -15.56 0.89
C GLU A 290 27.97 -15.86 -0.55
N LYS A 291 27.65 -17.04 -1.08
CA LYS A 291 27.98 -17.47 -2.45
C LYS A 291 26.84 -17.25 -3.44
N GLY A 292 25.70 -16.67 -2.98
CA GLY A 292 24.53 -16.43 -3.79
C GLY A 292 23.63 -17.66 -4.02
N ASN A 293 23.82 -18.77 -3.30
CA ASN A 293 22.92 -19.92 -3.38
C ASN A 293 21.70 -19.71 -2.49
N MET A 294 20.51 -20.04 -2.98
CA MET A 294 19.31 -20.00 -2.18
C MET A 294 19.35 -21.07 -1.08
N VAL A 295 19.38 -20.63 0.18
CA VAL A 295 19.48 -21.51 1.37
C VAL A 295 18.15 -21.64 2.12
N GLY A 296 17.10 -20.94 1.68
CA GLY A 296 15.79 -21.02 2.31
C GLY A 296 14.86 -19.89 1.90
N LEU A 297 13.68 -19.85 2.54
CA LEU A 297 12.68 -18.84 2.39
C LEU A 297 12.41 -18.17 3.74
N ALA A 298 12.02 -16.89 3.71
CA ALA A 298 11.51 -16.13 4.84
C ALA A 298 10.18 -15.47 4.45
N VAL A 299 9.45 -15.00 5.44
CA VAL A 299 8.28 -14.16 5.25
C VAL A 299 8.75 -12.71 5.14
N CYS A 300 8.24 -11.95 4.17
CA CYS A 300 8.40 -10.50 4.17
C CYS A 300 7.58 -9.90 5.33
N GLY A 301 8.23 -9.13 6.20
CA GLY A 301 7.52 -8.38 7.23
C GLY A 301 6.90 -7.10 6.67
N ILE A 302 5.90 -6.57 7.34
CA ILE A 302 5.26 -5.31 6.97
C ILE A 302 5.90 -4.10 7.65
N GLU A 303 6.71 -4.32 8.68
CA GLU A 303 7.46 -3.30 9.44
C GLU A 303 8.49 -2.54 8.59
N CYS A 304 8.86 -3.10 7.44
CA CYS A 304 9.82 -2.49 6.51
C CYS A 304 9.34 -1.11 6.00
N ASN A 305 8.04 -0.88 5.83
CA ASN A 305 7.52 0.43 5.45
C ASN A 305 7.84 1.49 6.50
N LEU A 306 7.51 1.23 7.77
CA LEU A 306 7.79 2.16 8.88
C LEU A 306 9.31 2.38 9.05
N SER A 307 10.11 1.33 8.92
CA SER A 307 11.57 1.42 8.98
C SER A 307 12.12 2.30 7.86
N THR A 308 11.64 2.11 6.62
CA THR A 308 12.05 2.92 5.46
C THR A 308 11.63 4.38 5.60
N VAL A 309 10.41 4.65 6.13
CA VAL A 309 9.98 6.04 6.43
C VAL A 309 10.92 6.70 7.43
N LYS A 310 11.29 6.00 8.51
CA LYS A 310 12.24 6.51 9.51
C LYS A 310 13.62 6.79 8.90
N GLU A 311 14.11 5.89 8.07
CA GLU A 311 15.40 6.04 7.39
C GLU A 311 15.39 7.24 6.43
N LEU A 312 14.34 7.39 5.61
CA LEU A 312 14.21 8.53 4.69
C LEU A 312 14.21 9.88 5.41
N VAL A 313 13.45 9.99 6.50
CA VAL A 313 13.37 11.21 7.31
C VAL A 313 14.65 11.41 8.15
N GLY A 314 15.12 10.35 8.83
CA GLY A 314 16.22 10.41 9.80
C GLY A 314 17.60 10.47 9.16
N ASP A 315 17.90 9.55 8.25
CA ASP A 315 19.25 9.37 7.69
C ASP A 315 19.41 10.16 6.38
N TYR A 316 18.46 10.06 5.46
CA TYR A 316 18.51 10.77 4.18
C TYR A 316 18.02 12.22 4.25
N LYS A 317 17.41 12.64 5.37
CA LYS A 317 16.91 14.01 5.59
C LYS A 317 15.92 14.48 4.51
N MET A 318 15.17 13.55 3.94
CA MET A 318 14.06 13.92 3.05
C MET A 318 12.97 14.65 3.85
N ASP A 319 12.30 15.60 3.22
CA ASP A 319 11.21 16.32 3.87
C ASP A 319 10.03 15.40 4.19
N ILE A 320 9.47 15.56 5.37
CA ILE A 320 8.39 14.72 5.89
C ILE A 320 7.18 14.67 4.94
N PRO A 321 6.69 15.79 4.37
CA PRO A 321 5.60 15.78 3.39
C PRO A 321 5.82 14.85 2.19
N THR A 322 7.01 14.86 1.62
CA THR A 322 7.37 13.99 0.49
C THR A 322 7.38 12.53 0.90
N VAL A 323 8.05 12.20 2.01
CA VAL A 323 8.14 10.81 2.52
C VAL A 323 6.76 10.26 2.85
N LEU A 324 5.95 11.02 3.58
CA LEU A 324 4.57 10.62 3.90
C LEU A 324 3.73 10.46 2.64
N GLY A 325 3.96 11.30 1.62
CA GLY A 325 3.29 11.19 0.33
C GLY A 325 3.42 9.81 -0.27
N PHE A 326 4.60 9.18 -0.22
CA PHE A 326 4.86 7.86 -0.81
C PHE A 326 3.97 6.75 -0.26
N ILE A 327 3.59 6.83 1.02
CA ILE A 327 2.86 5.77 1.73
C ILE A 327 1.45 6.20 2.19
N THR A 328 0.98 7.35 1.77
CA THR A 328 -0.36 7.85 2.12
C THR A 328 -1.10 8.37 0.88
N ARG A 329 -1.03 9.68 0.62
CA ARG A 329 -1.79 10.38 -0.43
C ARG A 329 -1.50 9.84 -1.83
N ASN A 330 -0.24 9.54 -2.17
CA ASN A 330 0.09 9.07 -3.52
C ASN A 330 -0.57 7.72 -3.81
N VAL A 331 -0.58 6.82 -2.82
CA VAL A 331 -1.26 5.52 -2.93
C VAL A 331 -2.76 5.74 -3.10
N ALA A 332 -3.37 6.57 -2.26
CA ALA A 332 -4.81 6.89 -2.34
C ALA A 332 -5.18 7.50 -3.70
N ASP A 333 -4.43 8.50 -4.16
CA ASP A 333 -4.66 9.19 -5.44
C ASP A 333 -4.48 8.26 -6.63
N SER A 334 -3.49 7.37 -6.57
CA SER A 334 -3.24 6.38 -7.62
C SER A 334 -4.44 5.44 -7.84
N HIS A 335 -5.27 5.24 -6.82
CA HIS A 335 -6.49 4.41 -6.86
C HIS A 335 -7.78 5.22 -6.93
N GLY A 336 -7.72 6.57 -6.89
CA GLY A 336 -8.89 7.45 -6.88
C GLY A 336 -9.65 7.48 -5.57
N LEU A 337 -9.03 7.05 -4.47
CA LEU A 337 -9.61 7.01 -3.13
C LEU A 337 -9.41 8.36 -2.43
N LYS A 338 -10.18 9.36 -2.82
CA LYS A 338 -10.00 10.76 -2.44
C LYS A 338 -10.16 11.05 -0.95
N ASP A 339 -10.87 10.19 -0.23
CA ASP A 339 -11.09 10.32 1.22
C ASP A 339 -10.11 9.50 2.06
N GLN A 340 -9.01 8.99 1.45
CA GLN A 340 -7.96 8.23 2.11
C GLN A 340 -6.61 8.95 2.04
N GLY A 341 -5.68 8.59 2.95
CA GLY A 341 -4.30 9.06 2.94
C GLY A 341 -4.11 10.56 3.25
N ARG A 342 -5.09 11.17 3.94
CA ARG A 342 -5.12 12.61 4.27
C ARG A 342 -5.71 12.83 5.66
N VAL A 343 -5.31 13.93 6.30
CA VAL A 343 -5.96 14.49 7.50
C VAL A 343 -6.74 15.74 7.06
N GLU A 344 -7.91 15.50 6.50
CA GLU A 344 -8.79 16.56 5.97
C GLU A 344 -10.23 16.33 6.43
N VAL A 345 -10.99 17.42 6.58
CA VAL A 345 -12.40 17.34 6.95
C VAL A 345 -13.18 16.49 5.94
N GLY A 346 -13.89 15.49 6.44
CA GLY A 346 -14.64 14.53 5.64
C GLY A 346 -13.86 13.27 5.23
N ALA A 347 -12.53 13.27 5.31
CA ALA A 347 -11.73 12.07 5.05
C ALA A 347 -11.89 11.03 6.17
N VAL A 348 -11.58 9.76 5.86
CA VAL A 348 -11.60 8.67 6.84
C VAL A 348 -10.54 8.91 7.91
N ALA A 349 -10.94 8.83 9.17
CA ALA A 349 -10.10 9.18 10.32
C ALA A 349 -9.07 8.08 10.64
N ASN A 350 -8.13 7.88 9.71
CA ASN A 350 -6.95 7.07 9.87
C ASN A 350 -5.77 7.97 10.17
N ALA A 351 -5.22 7.89 11.40
CA ALA A 351 -4.16 8.78 11.86
C ALA A 351 -3.13 8.06 12.71
N LEU A 352 -1.90 8.55 12.67
CA LEU A 352 -0.78 8.09 13.47
C LEU A 352 -0.22 9.24 14.30
N LEU A 353 0.23 8.97 15.52
CA LEU A 353 1.03 9.89 16.31
C LEU A 353 2.46 9.35 16.46
N PHE A 354 3.42 10.22 16.21
CA PHE A 354 4.85 9.95 16.41
C PHE A 354 5.43 10.90 17.45
N ASP A 355 6.37 10.41 18.23
CA ASP A 355 7.18 11.25 19.11
C ASP A 355 8.25 12.05 18.32
N ASP A 356 9.03 12.88 19.03
CA ASP A 356 10.10 13.70 18.43
C ASP A 356 11.22 12.90 17.76
N ASN A 357 11.35 11.61 18.08
CA ASN A 357 12.29 10.69 17.46
C ASN A 357 11.66 9.87 16.31
N PHE A 358 10.47 10.25 15.88
CA PHE A 358 9.69 9.56 14.87
C PHE A 358 9.35 8.11 15.26
N ASN A 359 9.16 7.82 16.56
CA ASN A 359 8.63 6.54 17.01
C ASN A 359 7.10 6.59 17.04
N LEU A 360 6.48 5.57 16.47
CA LEU A 360 5.03 5.42 16.46
C LEU A 360 4.52 5.19 17.90
N THR A 361 3.64 6.06 18.37
CA THR A 361 3.09 5.98 19.72
C THR A 361 1.60 5.67 19.75
N ASP A 362 0.83 6.16 18.79
CA ASP A 362 -0.62 5.92 18.74
C ASP A 362 -1.07 5.67 17.31
N VAL A 363 -2.03 4.78 17.15
CA VAL A 363 -2.64 4.43 15.87
C VAL A 363 -4.15 4.55 15.98
N PHE A 364 -4.75 5.28 15.07
CA PHE A 364 -6.19 5.42 14.93
C PHE A 364 -6.62 4.87 13.56
N ALA A 365 -7.55 3.92 13.58
CA ALA A 365 -8.19 3.45 12.38
C ALA A 365 -9.69 3.76 12.44
N LYS A 366 -10.19 4.50 11.46
CA LYS A 366 -11.58 5.01 11.42
C LYS A 366 -11.98 5.69 12.76
N GLY A 367 -11.09 6.50 13.31
CA GLY A 367 -11.28 7.22 14.56
C GLY A 367 -11.24 6.35 15.84
N ARG A 368 -11.03 5.03 15.71
CA ARG A 368 -10.85 4.12 16.85
C ARG A 368 -9.37 4.00 17.18
N GLY A 369 -9.01 4.21 18.45
CA GLY A 369 -7.65 3.92 18.91
C GLY A 369 -7.36 2.43 18.85
N MET A 370 -6.35 2.07 18.06
CA MET A 370 -5.87 0.69 17.87
C MET A 370 -4.60 0.43 18.68
N MET A 371 -3.75 1.47 18.79
CA MET A 371 -2.55 1.52 19.64
C MET A 371 -2.60 2.79 20.48
N ARG A 372 -2.13 2.73 21.72
CA ARG A 372 -2.06 3.85 22.66
C ARG A 372 -0.73 3.81 23.41
N SER A 373 0.03 4.89 23.34
CA SER A 373 1.33 5.01 24.02
C SER A 373 2.27 3.83 23.77
N GLY A 374 2.25 3.26 22.57
CA GLY A 374 3.05 2.11 22.18
C GLY A 374 2.41 0.74 22.42
N ASP A 375 1.31 0.67 23.18
CA ASP A 375 0.61 -0.58 23.46
C ASP A 375 -0.53 -0.82 22.46
N ILE A 376 -0.59 -2.01 21.84
CA ILE A 376 -1.69 -2.43 20.97
C ILE A 376 -2.91 -2.75 21.86
N VAL A 377 -3.96 -1.95 21.72
CA VAL A 377 -5.19 -2.07 22.54
C VAL A 377 -6.33 -2.76 21.80
N VAL A 378 -6.17 -3.00 20.51
CA VAL A 378 -7.12 -3.76 19.69
C VAL A 378 -6.37 -4.83 18.94
N LYS A 379 -6.77 -6.06 19.15
CA LYS A 379 -6.23 -7.27 18.51
C LYS A 379 -7.29 -7.95 17.66
N GLY A 380 -6.88 -8.78 16.72
CA GLY A 380 -7.78 -9.65 15.96
C GLY A 380 -8.40 -10.73 16.84
N VAL A 381 -9.46 -11.37 16.32
CA VAL A 381 -10.30 -12.31 17.10
C VAL A 381 -9.51 -13.48 17.71
N PHE A 382 -8.44 -13.92 17.06
CA PHE A 382 -7.62 -15.06 17.47
C PHE A 382 -6.23 -14.65 17.97
N GLU A 383 -6.04 -13.38 18.31
CA GLU A 383 -4.79 -12.88 18.88
C GLU A 383 -4.94 -12.73 20.41
N GLU A 384 -4.03 -13.32 21.17
CA GLU A 384 -3.99 -13.26 22.64
C GLU A 384 -3.40 -11.96 23.18
#